data_2b0c038aa607878f7e3ff33903ba98fe
#
_entry.id   2b0c038aa607878f7e3ff33903ba98fe
#
_cell.length_a   1.000
_cell.length_b   1.000
_cell.length_c   1.000
_cell.angle_alpha   90.00
_cell.angle_beta   90.00
_cell.angle_gamma   90.00
#
_symmetry.space_group_name_H-M   'P 1'
#
loop_
_entity.id
_entity.type
_entity.pdbx_description
1 polymer ?
#
loop_
_entity_poly.entity_id
_entity_poly.type
_entity_poly.pdbx_seq_one_letter_code
_entity_poly.pdbx_strand_id
1 'polypeptide(L)'
;MHIGGYFIDNPIALAPMAGITDKPFRRICREFGAGWAVCEMLTSDPSLRHTKKTLRRSDFEGEGGVVAVQIAGSDPQQMAEAARYNVGLGAQVIDINMGCPAKKVCNVQAGSALMQNEPLVAEILAAVVNAVDVPVTLKTRLGWHDEHQNLPIIAKIAEESGIAALAIHGRTRTQMYKGEARYELIAETKGRLNIPVWVNGDIISPQKAAAVLKQTAADGIMIGRGAQGRPWLFRDLKHYAEHGVLPPALSLAECNATILNHIRAMHEFYGEVAGVRIARKHIGWYIDEMPDGEQTRRDINRLDSAAAQYDTLAAYLETLSEKTDRWVCHYREG
;
A
#
# COMPACT_ATOMS: atom_id res chain seq x y z
N MET A 1 -16.57 -3.99 7.95
CA MET A 1 -15.64 -3.37 8.92
C MET A 1 -15.91 -1.87 8.97
N HIS A 2 -15.93 -1.28 10.17
CA HIS A 2 -16.17 0.16 10.32
C HIS A 2 -14.87 0.89 10.68
N ILE A 3 -14.64 2.06 10.08
CA ILE A 3 -13.54 2.97 10.39
C ILE A 3 -14.14 4.34 10.63
N GLY A 4 -14.35 4.68 11.89
CA GLY A 4 -15.20 5.83 12.24
C GLY A 4 -16.59 5.70 11.60
N GLY A 5 -17.02 6.72 10.88
CA GLY A 5 -18.31 6.73 10.17
C GLY A 5 -18.34 5.98 8.84
N TYR A 6 -17.21 5.43 8.36
CA TYR A 6 -17.15 4.74 7.07
C TYR A 6 -17.33 3.23 7.21
N PHE A 7 -18.26 2.68 6.46
CA PHE A 7 -18.41 1.23 6.30
C PHE A 7 -17.55 0.74 5.13
N ILE A 8 -16.63 -0.16 5.40
CA ILE A 8 -15.76 -0.80 4.40
C ILE A 8 -16.32 -2.21 4.16
N ASP A 9 -17.03 -2.35 3.08
CA ASP A 9 -17.68 -3.61 2.68
C ASP A 9 -16.63 -4.70 2.41
N ASN A 10 -15.59 -4.36 1.65
CA ASN A 10 -14.48 -5.26 1.35
C ASN A 10 -13.20 -4.83 2.07
N PRO A 11 -12.80 -5.47 3.20
CA PRO A 11 -11.64 -5.06 3.99
C PRO A 11 -10.31 -5.56 3.41
N ILE A 12 -10.19 -5.61 2.08
CA ILE A 12 -8.95 -5.91 1.37
C ILE A 12 -8.31 -4.59 0.95
N ALA A 13 -7.19 -4.25 1.59
CA ALA A 13 -6.54 -2.96 1.48
C ALA A 13 -5.28 -2.99 0.61
N LEU A 14 -5.04 -1.93 -0.17
CA LEU A 14 -3.74 -1.66 -0.79
C LEU A 14 -2.87 -0.87 0.18
N ALA A 15 -1.67 -1.38 0.46
CA ALA A 15 -0.71 -0.75 1.36
C ALA A 15 -0.07 0.51 0.76
N PRO A 16 0.19 1.55 1.57
CA PRO A 16 0.99 2.70 1.13
C PRO A 16 2.44 2.28 0.90
N MET A 17 2.91 2.36 -0.34
CA MET A 17 4.28 2.03 -0.74
C MET A 17 4.89 3.23 -1.46
N ALA A 18 5.93 3.84 -0.86
CA ALA A 18 6.58 5.04 -1.40
C ALA A 18 7.13 4.81 -2.83
N GLY A 19 6.71 5.63 -3.77
CA GLY A 19 7.06 5.54 -5.18
C GLY A 19 6.29 4.47 -5.96
N ILE A 20 5.29 3.83 -5.36
CA ILE A 20 4.55 2.71 -5.98
C ILE A 20 3.05 2.95 -5.92
N THR A 21 2.52 3.28 -4.75
CA THR A 21 1.07 3.44 -4.53
C THR A 21 0.62 4.86 -4.90
N ASP A 22 0.98 5.28 -6.12
CA ASP A 22 0.54 6.53 -6.72
C ASP A 22 -0.93 6.46 -7.16
N LYS A 23 -1.50 7.59 -7.56
CA LYS A 23 -2.90 7.69 -7.98
C LYS A 23 -3.27 6.70 -9.10
N PRO A 24 -2.49 6.57 -10.20
CA PRO A 24 -2.76 5.55 -11.23
C PRO A 24 -2.83 4.12 -10.67
N PHE A 25 -1.89 3.74 -9.79
CA PHE A 25 -1.87 2.40 -9.23
C PHE A 25 -3.00 2.17 -8.21
N ARG A 26 -3.35 3.16 -7.38
CA ARG A 26 -4.50 3.04 -6.47
C ARG A 26 -5.81 2.87 -7.24
N ARG A 27 -6.01 3.64 -8.33
CA ARG A 27 -7.22 3.53 -9.16
C ARG A 27 -7.37 2.12 -9.75
N ILE A 28 -6.33 1.59 -10.39
CA ILE A 28 -6.42 0.27 -11.00
C ILE A 28 -6.63 -0.83 -9.94
N CYS A 29 -5.99 -0.75 -8.77
CA CYS A 29 -6.25 -1.70 -7.69
C CYS A 29 -7.69 -1.63 -7.17
N ARG A 30 -8.29 -0.43 -7.10
CA ARG A 30 -9.70 -0.25 -6.73
C ARG A 30 -10.64 -0.80 -7.81
N GLU A 31 -10.35 -0.60 -9.08
CA GLU A 31 -11.11 -1.19 -10.19
C GLU A 31 -11.16 -2.72 -10.11
N PHE A 32 -10.08 -3.34 -9.62
CA PHE A 32 -10.02 -4.76 -9.32
C PHE A 32 -10.56 -5.15 -7.93
N GLY A 33 -11.10 -4.24 -7.15
CA GLY A 33 -11.80 -4.57 -5.93
C GLY A 33 -11.02 -4.33 -4.64
N ALA A 34 -9.93 -3.56 -4.64
CA ALA A 34 -9.39 -3.05 -3.38
C ALA A 34 -10.41 -2.16 -2.69
N GLY A 35 -10.97 -2.60 -1.55
CA GLY A 35 -11.97 -1.84 -0.82
C GLY A 35 -11.39 -0.66 -0.03
N TRP A 36 -10.08 -0.68 0.22
CA TRP A 36 -9.33 0.36 0.88
C TRP A 36 -7.99 0.62 0.20
N ALA A 37 -7.59 1.87 0.10
CA ALA A 37 -6.26 2.23 -0.37
C ALA A 37 -5.78 3.49 0.35
N VAL A 38 -4.51 3.47 0.77
CA VAL A 38 -3.87 4.61 1.43
C VAL A 38 -2.84 5.21 0.50
N CYS A 39 -2.78 6.53 0.39
CA CYS A 39 -1.81 7.20 -0.45
C CYS A 39 -0.36 6.99 0.03
N GLU A 40 0.61 7.33 -0.80
CA GLU A 40 2.00 7.37 -0.38
C GLU A 40 2.20 8.37 0.76
N MET A 41 3.10 8.06 1.70
CA MET A 41 3.35 8.94 2.85
C MET A 41 3.77 10.35 2.44
N LEU A 42 3.13 11.33 3.10
CA LEU A 42 3.45 12.74 3.05
C LEU A 42 4.25 13.12 4.30
N THR A 43 5.22 14.00 4.16
CA THR A 43 5.96 14.52 5.33
C THR A 43 5.13 15.50 6.12
N SER A 44 5.29 15.51 7.45
CA SER A 44 4.72 16.54 8.32
C SER A 44 5.45 17.88 8.22
N ASP A 45 6.66 17.92 7.65
CA ASP A 45 7.45 19.13 7.46
C ASP A 45 6.72 20.15 6.55
N PRO A 46 6.30 21.30 7.08
CA PRO A 46 5.56 22.30 6.32
C PRO A 46 6.34 22.90 5.15
N SER A 47 7.67 22.94 5.23
CA SER A 47 8.54 23.48 4.16
C SER A 47 8.48 22.67 2.87
N LEU A 48 8.06 21.39 2.96
CA LEU A 48 7.98 20.46 1.82
C LEU A 48 6.56 20.31 1.23
N ARG A 49 5.56 21.01 1.78
CA ARG A 49 4.13 20.89 1.35
C ARG A 49 3.93 21.24 -0.13
N HIS A 50 4.63 22.24 -0.65
CA HIS A 50 4.47 22.76 -2.01
C HIS A 50 5.46 22.17 -3.02
N THR A 51 6.20 21.12 -2.68
CA THR A 51 7.04 20.43 -3.65
C THR A 51 6.19 19.69 -4.68
N LYS A 52 6.63 19.64 -5.95
CA LYS A 52 5.95 18.86 -7.01
C LYS A 52 5.64 17.42 -6.58
N LYS A 53 6.50 16.83 -5.77
CA LYS A 53 6.33 15.47 -5.26
C LYS A 53 5.18 15.39 -4.25
N THR A 54 5.11 16.31 -3.31
CA THR A 54 4.05 16.37 -2.30
C THR A 54 2.71 16.66 -2.96
N LEU A 55 2.63 17.64 -3.85
CA LEU A 55 1.41 17.99 -4.58
C LEU A 55 0.85 16.78 -5.37
N ARG A 56 1.70 16.01 -6.06
CA ARG A 56 1.26 14.80 -6.75
C ARG A 56 0.71 13.73 -5.80
N ARG A 57 1.32 13.57 -4.62
CA ARG A 57 0.86 12.59 -3.63
C ARG A 57 -0.43 12.98 -2.94
N SER A 58 -0.71 14.27 -2.85
CA SER A 58 -1.95 14.83 -2.31
C SER A 58 -3.00 15.12 -3.38
N ASP A 59 -2.82 14.64 -4.59
CA ASP A 59 -3.85 14.66 -5.64
C ASP A 59 -4.74 13.44 -5.50
N PHE A 60 -5.97 13.66 -5.04
CA PHE A 60 -7.01 12.65 -4.83
C PHE A 60 -8.19 12.83 -5.79
N GLU A 61 -8.12 13.76 -6.71
CA GLU A 61 -9.20 14.08 -7.64
C GLU A 61 -9.57 12.85 -8.48
N GLY A 62 -10.86 12.50 -8.49
CA GLY A 62 -11.38 11.37 -9.26
C GLY A 62 -10.96 9.97 -8.72
N GLU A 63 -10.42 9.88 -7.50
CA GLU A 63 -10.27 8.58 -6.83
C GLU A 63 -11.61 8.10 -6.29
N GLY A 64 -11.97 6.86 -6.61
CA GLY A 64 -13.15 6.21 -6.02
C GLY A 64 -12.92 5.81 -4.56
N GLY A 65 -14.01 5.80 -3.76
CA GLY A 65 -14.00 5.37 -2.37
C GLY A 65 -13.39 6.38 -1.40
N VAL A 66 -13.13 5.95 -0.18
CA VAL A 66 -12.62 6.80 0.91
C VAL A 66 -11.18 7.24 0.65
N VAL A 67 -10.93 8.54 0.75
CA VAL A 67 -9.61 9.15 0.59
C VAL A 67 -8.85 9.06 1.92
N ALA A 68 -7.94 8.09 2.03
CA ALA A 68 -7.07 7.90 3.19
C ALA A 68 -5.66 8.43 2.89
N VAL A 69 -5.21 9.40 3.69
CA VAL A 69 -3.94 10.11 3.49
C VAL A 69 -2.94 9.74 4.58
N GLN A 70 -1.79 9.20 4.18
CA GLN A 70 -0.75 8.84 5.14
C GLN A 70 0.22 9.99 5.37
N ILE A 71 0.43 10.33 6.65
CA ILE A 71 1.41 11.32 7.10
C ILE A 71 2.54 10.68 7.90
N ALA A 72 3.74 11.26 7.84
CA ALA A 72 4.93 10.79 8.55
C ALA A 72 5.74 11.96 9.13
N GLY A 73 6.10 11.85 10.38
CA GLY A 73 6.89 12.81 11.13
C GLY A 73 7.20 12.29 12.53
N SER A 74 7.87 13.11 13.34
CA SER A 74 8.25 12.79 14.74
C SER A 74 7.92 13.90 15.73
N ASP A 75 7.42 15.03 15.25
CA ASP A 75 6.99 16.15 16.08
C ASP A 75 5.46 16.13 16.19
N PRO A 76 4.87 16.06 17.41
CA PRO A 76 3.42 15.98 17.59
C PRO A 76 2.66 17.16 17.00
N GLN A 77 3.21 18.39 17.12
CA GLN A 77 2.55 19.58 16.64
C GLN A 77 2.56 19.65 15.11
N GLN A 78 3.71 19.34 14.48
CA GLN A 78 3.80 19.28 13.02
C GLN A 78 2.91 18.18 12.43
N MET A 79 2.80 17.04 13.12
CA MET A 79 1.90 15.95 12.72
C MET A 79 0.43 16.37 12.80
N ALA A 80 0.02 17.06 13.85
CA ALA A 80 -1.32 17.62 14.00
C ALA A 80 -1.63 18.66 12.91
N GLU A 81 -0.68 19.54 12.60
CA GLU A 81 -0.81 20.54 11.52
C GLU A 81 -0.89 19.87 10.14
N ALA A 82 -0.08 18.84 9.89
CA ALA A 82 -0.14 18.06 8.65
C ALA A 82 -1.48 17.35 8.49
N ALA A 83 -2.05 16.82 9.57
CA ALA A 83 -3.38 16.22 9.56
C ALA A 83 -4.45 17.25 9.16
N ARG A 84 -4.52 18.42 9.84
CA ARG A 84 -5.46 19.50 9.50
C ARG A 84 -5.31 19.96 8.05
N TYR A 85 -4.07 20.13 7.60
CA TYR A 85 -3.78 20.55 6.23
C TYR A 85 -4.34 19.56 5.19
N ASN A 86 -4.10 18.25 5.38
CA ASN A 86 -4.57 17.24 4.45
C ASN A 86 -6.11 17.05 4.50
N VAL A 87 -6.73 17.21 5.67
CA VAL A 87 -8.20 17.25 5.78
C VAL A 87 -8.76 18.43 5.00
N GLY A 88 -8.13 19.60 5.09
CA GLY A 88 -8.48 20.77 4.28
C GLY A 88 -8.33 20.57 2.76
N LEU A 89 -7.50 19.60 2.31
CA LEU A 89 -7.38 19.20 0.92
C LEU A 89 -8.36 18.08 0.53
N GLY A 90 -9.21 17.61 1.45
CA GLY A 90 -10.22 16.58 1.16
C GLY A 90 -9.89 15.18 1.67
N ALA A 91 -8.87 15.01 2.53
CA ALA A 91 -8.65 13.72 3.19
C ALA A 91 -9.84 13.39 4.11
N GLN A 92 -10.39 12.21 3.94
CA GLN A 92 -11.51 11.68 4.72
C GLN A 92 -11.05 10.80 5.88
N VAL A 93 -9.80 10.32 5.82
CA VAL A 93 -9.11 9.57 6.88
C VAL A 93 -7.64 9.99 6.87
N ILE A 94 -7.08 10.18 8.04
CA ILE A 94 -5.64 10.37 8.23
C ILE A 94 -5.03 9.04 8.69
N ASP A 95 -3.98 8.57 8.00
CA ASP A 95 -3.22 7.41 8.40
C ASP A 95 -1.83 7.82 8.88
N ILE A 96 -1.40 7.34 10.05
CA ILE A 96 -0.09 7.66 10.61
C ILE A 96 0.92 6.58 10.24
N ASN A 97 2.05 6.97 9.63
CA ASN A 97 3.13 6.04 9.31
C ASN A 97 4.02 5.79 10.53
N MET A 98 3.97 4.58 11.06
CA MET A 98 4.90 4.07 12.08
C MET A 98 5.55 2.74 11.63
N GLY A 99 5.62 2.52 10.33
CA GLY A 99 6.11 1.24 9.78
C GLY A 99 7.24 1.38 8.76
N CYS A 100 7.53 2.58 8.22
CA CYS A 100 8.57 2.78 7.22
C CYS A 100 9.96 2.49 7.79
N PRO A 101 10.72 1.49 7.24
CA PRO A 101 12.04 1.13 7.76
C PRO A 101 13.19 1.90 7.09
N ALA A 102 12.89 2.79 6.14
CA ALA A 102 13.87 3.50 5.33
C ALA A 102 14.79 4.38 6.20
N LYS A 103 16.11 4.27 6.00
CA LYS A 103 17.10 5.03 6.77
C LYS A 103 16.80 6.54 6.79
N LYS A 104 16.42 7.13 5.64
CA LYS A 104 16.09 8.55 5.54
C LYS A 104 14.93 8.97 6.46
N VAL A 105 13.94 8.10 6.67
CA VAL A 105 12.79 8.34 7.54
C VAL A 105 13.19 8.10 9.01
N CYS A 106 13.88 7.00 9.28
CA CYS A 106 14.32 6.66 10.64
C CYS A 106 15.36 7.65 11.19
N ASN A 107 16.21 8.23 10.34
CA ASN A 107 17.22 9.22 10.77
C ASN A 107 16.61 10.51 11.32
N VAL A 108 15.37 10.84 10.96
CA VAL A 108 14.59 11.94 11.56
C VAL A 108 13.60 11.43 12.60
N GLN A 109 13.88 10.28 13.20
CA GLN A 109 13.08 9.60 14.23
C GLN A 109 11.61 9.37 13.86
N ALA A 110 11.28 9.35 12.57
CA ALA A 110 9.94 9.09 12.05
C ALA A 110 9.76 7.63 11.57
N GLY A 111 8.54 7.28 11.19
CA GLY A 111 8.23 5.92 10.74
C GLY A 111 8.45 4.89 11.84
N SER A 112 9.11 3.77 11.52
CA SER A 112 9.33 2.69 12.49
C SER A 112 10.30 3.04 13.63
N ALA A 113 11.06 4.13 13.53
CA ALA A 113 11.90 4.60 14.64
C ALA A 113 11.09 5.06 15.86
N LEU A 114 9.87 5.54 15.64
CA LEU A 114 8.94 5.95 16.71
C LEU A 114 8.66 4.81 17.69
N MET A 115 8.66 3.55 17.23
CA MET A 115 8.40 2.41 18.11
C MET A 115 9.41 2.25 19.25
N GLN A 116 10.55 2.96 19.24
CA GLN A 116 11.54 2.96 20.31
C GLN A 116 11.23 3.97 21.42
N ASN A 117 10.19 4.82 21.24
CA ASN A 117 9.82 5.87 22.17
C ASN A 117 8.30 5.89 22.37
N GLU A 118 7.80 5.00 23.21
CA GLU A 118 6.36 4.83 23.48
C GLU A 118 5.68 6.11 24.02
N PRO A 119 6.29 6.90 24.91
CA PRO A 119 5.74 8.21 25.32
C PRO A 119 5.52 9.15 24.12
N LEU A 120 6.51 9.28 23.24
CA LEU A 120 6.37 10.13 22.04
C LEU A 120 5.29 9.60 21.08
N VAL A 121 5.13 8.28 21.01
CA VAL A 121 4.02 7.69 20.24
C VAL A 121 2.69 8.15 20.80
N ALA A 122 2.48 8.07 22.12
CA ALA A 122 1.24 8.53 22.74
C ALA A 122 0.98 10.03 22.49
N GLU A 123 2.00 10.88 22.58
CA GLU A 123 1.89 12.31 22.30
C GLU A 123 1.48 12.57 20.83
N ILE A 124 2.14 11.90 19.87
CA ILE A 124 1.82 12.06 18.43
C ILE A 124 0.40 11.60 18.14
N LEU A 125 0.00 10.42 18.60
CA LEU A 125 -1.32 9.87 18.32
C LEU A 125 -2.42 10.76 18.91
N ALA A 126 -2.28 11.18 20.17
CA ALA A 126 -3.22 12.09 20.81
C ALA A 126 -3.28 13.46 20.10
N ALA A 127 -2.13 14.02 19.72
CA ALA A 127 -2.08 15.30 19.01
C ALA A 127 -2.79 15.24 17.67
N VAL A 128 -2.61 14.17 16.89
CA VAL A 128 -3.26 14.00 15.58
C VAL A 128 -4.76 13.74 15.73
N VAL A 129 -5.17 12.83 16.63
CA VAL A 129 -6.59 12.50 16.85
C VAL A 129 -7.36 13.75 17.31
N ASN A 130 -6.79 14.54 18.24
CA ASN A 130 -7.43 15.75 18.73
C ASN A 130 -7.42 16.91 17.70
N ALA A 131 -6.67 16.80 16.62
CA ALA A 131 -6.52 17.87 15.65
C ALA A 131 -7.55 17.85 14.53
N VAL A 132 -8.27 16.73 14.31
CA VAL A 132 -9.16 16.52 13.18
C VAL A 132 -10.46 15.80 13.60
N ASP A 133 -11.55 16.05 12.87
CA ASP A 133 -12.84 15.38 13.10
C ASP A 133 -12.99 14.09 12.26
N VAL A 134 -12.02 13.80 11.37
CA VAL A 134 -12.01 12.59 10.56
C VAL A 134 -11.33 11.44 11.32
N PRO A 135 -11.67 10.17 11.02
CA PRO A 135 -11.00 9.04 11.65
C PRO A 135 -9.48 9.05 11.41
N VAL A 136 -8.72 8.65 12.42
CA VAL A 136 -7.27 8.49 12.34
C VAL A 136 -6.93 7.00 12.43
N THR A 137 -6.11 6.49 11.51
CA THR A 137 -5.60 5.11 11.52
C THR A 137 -4.08 5.10 11.71
N LEU A 138 -3.54 3.95 12.08
CA LEU A 138 -2.11 3.79 12.31
C LEU A 138 -1.58 2.57 11.57
N LYS A 139 -0.49 2.75 10.80
CA LYS A 139 0.24 1.65 10.18
C LYS A 139 1.59 1.43 10.87
N THR A 140 1.79 0.23 11.45
CA THR A 140 2.95 -0.11 12.26
C THR A 140 3.57 -1.46 11.89
N ARG A 141 4.58 -1.90 12.69
CA ARG A 141 5.29 -3.18 12.63
C ARG A 141 5.24 -3.90 13.97
N LEU A 142 5.92 -5.07 14.09
CA LEU A 142 6.02 -5.83 15.34
C LEU A 142 6.88 -5.15 16.40
N GLY A 143 7.83 -4.31 15.99
CA GLY A 143 8.79 -3.62 16.85
C GLY A 143 10.01 -3.15 16.07
N TRP A 144 11.03 -2.69 16.79
CA TRP A 144 12.28 -2.22 16.19
C TRP A 144 13.19 -3.39 15.75
N HIS A 145 13.44 -4.36 16.62
CA HIS A 145 14.21 -5.58 16.35
C HIS A 145 13.56 -6.78 17.07
N ASP A 146 14.09 -7.97 16.85
CA ASP A 146 13.45 -9.19 17.32
C ASP A 146 13.41 -9.32 18.85
N GLU A 147 14.41 -8.77 19.55
CA GLU A 147 14.45 -8.74 21.01
C GLU A 147 13.58 -7.62 21.62
N HIS A 148 13.08 -6.71 20.80
CA HIS A 148 12.23 -5.60 21.24
C HIS A 148 11.00 -5.48 20.33
N GLN A 149 10.05 -6.38 20.54
CA GLN A 149 8.76 -6.40 19.84
C GLN A 149 7.69 -5.87 20.79
N ASN A 150 7.44 -4.57 20.72
CA ASN A 150 6.51 -3.86 21.60
C ASN A 150 5.16 -3.56 20.93
N LEU A 151 4.79 -4.31 19.88
CA LEU A 151 3.50 -4.16 19.21
C LEU A 151 2.30 -4.12 20.17
N PRO A 152 2.17 -4.99 21.20
CA PRO A 152 1.03 -4.95 22.11
C PRO A 152 0.91 -3.64 22.89
N ILE A 153 2.05 -3.05 23.27
CA ILE A 153 2.09 -1.77 23.97
C ILE A 153 1.67 -0.63 23.02
N ILE A 154 2.25 -0.58 21.82
CA ILE A 154 1.92 0.43 20.80
C ILE A 154 0.44 0.34 20.41
N ALA A 155 -0.08 -0.87 20.25
CA ALA A 155 -1.49 -1.09 19.88
C ALA A 155 -2.46 -0.62 20.99
N LYS A 156 -2.12 -0.86 22.24
CA LYS A 156 -2.89 -0.36 23.39
C LYS A 156 -2.87 1.17 23.45
N ILE A 157 -1.69 1.79 23.32
CA ILE A 157 -1.54 3.25 23.25
C ILE A 157 -2.40 3.81 22.10
N ALA A 158 -2.39 3.16 20.94
CA ALA A 158 -3.19 3.58 19.78
C ALA A 158 -4.69 3.54 20.08
N GLU A 159 -5.19 2.45 20.64
CA GLU A 159 -6.61 2.34 21.01
C GLU A 159 -7.02 3.38 22.06
N GLU A 160 -6.23 3.55 23.10
CA GLU A 160 -6.44 4.55 24.18
C GLU A 160 -6.35 6.00 23.67
N SER A 161 -5.59 6.26 22.63
CA SER A 161 -5.48 7.57 21.96
C SER A 161 -6.65 7.86 20.98
N GLY A 162 -7.55 6.91 20.73
CA GLY A 162 -8.67 7.08 19.82
C GLY A 162 -8.38 6.74 18.35
N ILE A 163 -7.35 5.95 18.07
CA ILE A 163 -7.09 5.42 16.72
C ILE A 163 -8.24 4.51 16.29
N ALA A 164 -8.76 4.74 15.10
CA ALA A 164 -9.95 4.06 14.59
C ALA A 164 -9.65 2.66 13.99
N ALA A 165 -8.43 2.39 13.56
CA ALA A 165 -8.00 1.07 13.06
C ALA A 165 -6.47 0.96 12.98
N LEU A 166 -5.94 -0.27 13.02
CA LEU A 166 -4.53 -0.56 12.88
C LEU A 166 -4.24 -1.35 11.59
N ALA A 167 -3.11 -1.07 10.94
CA ALA A 167 -2.53 -1.95 9.94
C ALA A 167 -1.13 -2.41 10.41
N ILE A 168 -0.94 -3.72 10.59
CA ILE A 168 0.24 -4.27 11.23
C ILE A 168 1.03 -5.12 10.24
N HIS A 169 2.29 -4.72 9.97
CA HIS A 169 3.20 -5.53 9.15
C HIS A 169 3.93 -6.55 10.03
N GLY A 170 3.81 -7.84 9.68
CA GLY A 170 4.36 -8.98 10.43
C GLY A 170 5.89 -9.10 10.43
N ARG A 171 6.61 -7.99 10.40
CA ARG A 171 8.08 -7.90 10.52
C ARG A 171 8.50 -6.79 11.44
N THR A 172 9.67 -6.94 12.07
CA THR A 172 10.33 -5.84 12.77
C THR A 172 11.00 -4.86 11.78
N ARG A 173 11.43 -3.70 12.26
CA ARG A 173 12.15 -2.72 11.42
C ARG A 173 13.48 -3.28 10.91
N THR A 174 14.25 -3.98 11.74
CA THR A 174 15.56 -4.52 11.35
C THR A 174 15.48 -5.61 10.30
N GLN A 175 14.41 -6.38 10.29
CA GLN A 175 14.15 -7.36 9.22
C GLN A 175 13.88 -6.67 7.87
N MET A 176 13.39 -5.42 7.87
CA MET A 176 12.95 -4.73 6.65
C MET A 176 11.95 -5.56 5.83
N TYR A 177 12.45 -6.32 4.85
CA TYR A 177 11.70 -7.22 3.97
C TYR A 177 12.34 -8.62 3.88
N LYS A 178 13.35 -8.91 4.71
CA LYS A 178 14.03 -10.20 4.75
C LYS A 178 13.28 -11.21 5.63
N GLY A 179 13.48 -12.49 5.35
CA GLY A 179 12.78 -13.58 6.06
C GLY A 179 11.28 -13.55 5.79
N GLU A 180 10.50 -14.23 6.60
CA GLU A 180 9.05 -14.34 6.50
C GLU A 180 8.33 -13.40 7.45
N ALA A 181 7.12 -12.97 7.07
CA ALA A 181 6.23 -12.25 7.96
C ALA A 181 5.68 -13.20 9.03
N ARG A 182 5.67 -12.77 10.28
CA ARG A 182 5.19 -13.52 11.45
C ARG A 182 3.85 -12.96 11.91
N TYR A 183 2.92 -13.82 12.22
CA TYR A 183 1.55 -13.43 12.50
C TYR A 183 1.11 -13.70 13.94
N GLU A 184 1.90 -14.45 14.73
CA GLU A 184 1.55 -14.87 16.09
C GLU A 184 1.32 -13.67 17.02
N LEU A 185 2.25 -12.70 17.01
CA LEU A 185 2.12 -11.50 17.82
C LEU A 185 0.98 -10.58 17.34
N ILE A 186 0.63 -10.64 16.04
CA ILE A 186 -0.54 -9.92 15.51
C ILE A 186 -1.82 -10.55 16.05
N ALA A 187 -1.92 -11.89 16.03
CA ALA A 187 -3.06 -12.63 16.57
C ALA A 187 -3.27 -12.34 18.06
N GLU A 188 -2.19 -12.41 18.85
CA GLU A 188 -2.22 -12.09 20.29
C GLU A 188 -2.68 -10.64 20.53
N THR A 189 -2.14 -9.70 19.76
CA THR A 189 -2.48 -8.27 19.88
C THR A 189 -3.93 -8.04 19.49
N LYS A 190 -4.40 -8.61 18.36
CA LYS A 190 -5.81 -8.50 17.92
C LYS A 190 -6.78 -9.01 18.98
N GLY A 191 -6.45 -10.11 19.64
CA GLY A 191 -7.30 -10.67 20.70
C GLY A 191 -7.52 -9.76 21.93
N ARG A 192 -6.75 -8.67 22.03
CA ARG A 192 -6.81 -7.68 23.11
C ARG A 192 -7.38 -6.33 22.70
N LEU A 193 -7.71 -6.14 21.41
CA LEU A 193 -8.17 -4.89 20.83
C LEU A 193 -9.64 -4.95 20.42
N ASN A 194 -10.36 -3.86 20.62
CA ASN A 194 -11.72 -3.66 20.14
C ASN A 194 -11.75 -2.96 18.77
N ILE A 195 -10.67 -2.28 18.39
CA ILE A 195 -10.57 -1.61 17.08
C ILE A 195 -10.22 -2.59 15.97
N PRO A 196 -10.61 -2.30 14.72
CA PRO A 196 -10.28 -3.12 13.57
C PRO A 196 -8.78 -3.21 13.30
N VAL A 197 -8.35 -4.38 12.81
CA VAL A 197 -6.96 -4.65 12.46
C VAL A 197 -6.85 -5.22 11.04
N TRP A 198 -6.04 -4.58 10.20
CA TRP A 198 -5.53 -5.18 8.97
C TRP A 198 -4.20 -5.88 9.23
N VAL A 199 -4.09 -7.13 8.83
CA VAL A 199 -2.82 -7.86 8.81
C VAL A 199 -2.11 -7.64 7.47
N ASN A 200 -0.81 -7.37 7.52
CA ASN A 200 0.04 -7.09 6.36
C ASN A 200 1.35 -7.90 6.42
N GLY A 201 1.85 -8.31 5.27
CA GLY A 201 3.13 -9.03 5.10
C GLY A 201 2.94 -10.33 4.33
N ASP A 202 3.72 -10.55 3.28
CA ASP A 202 3.82 -11.76 2.45
C ASP A 202 2.48 -12.41 2.00
N ILE A 203 1.44 -11.60 1.91
CA ILE A 203 0.14 -12.03 1.40
C ILE A 203 0.16 -11.84 -0.12
N ILE A 204 0.36 -12.94 -0.84
CA ILE A 204 0.60 -12.95 -2.29
C ILE A 204 -0.41 -13.81 -3.07
N SER A 205 -1.28 -14.54 -2.37
CA SER A 205 -2.31 -15.37 -2.96
C SER A 205 -3.59 -15.40 -2.11
N PRO A 206 -4.75 -15.74 -2.69
CA PRO A 206 -6.00 -15.89 -1.96
C PRO A 206 -5.95 -16.94 -0.85
N GLN A 207 -5.27 -18.07 -1.10
CA GLN A 207 -5.10 -19.14 -0.11
C GLN A 207 -4.27 -18.66 1.09
N LYS A 208 -3.15 -17.94 0.83
CA LYS A 208 -2.34 -17.33 1.89
C LYS A 208 -3.14 -16.31 2.69
N ALA A 209 -3.95 -15.49 2.02
CA ALA A 209 -4.83 -14.53 2.67
C ALA A 209 -5.81 -15.20 3.64
N ALA A 210 -6.49 -16.26 3.19
CA ALA A 210 -7.42 -17.01 4.03
C ALA A 210 -6.73 -17.67 5.23
N ALA A 211 -5.54 -18.26 5.02
CA ALA A 211 -4.74 -18.84 6.09
C ALA A 211 -4.33 -17.81 7.14
N VAL A 212 -3.87 -16.64 6.70
CA VAL A 212 -3.46 -15.53 7.58
C VAL A 212 -4.62 -14.97 8.36
N LEU A 213 -5.78 -14.74 7.72
CA LEU A 213 -7.00 -14.30 8.42
C LEU A 213 -7.45 -15.32 9.47
N LYS A 214 -7.42 -16.62 9.14
CA LYS A 214 -7.73 -17.70 10.09
C LYS A 214 -6.78 -17.72 11.27
N GLN A 215 -5.48 -17.51 11.05
CA GLN A 215 -4.45 -17.51 12.10
C GLN A 215 -4.56 -16.28 13.01
N THR A 216 -4.85 -15.11 12.43
CA THR A 216 -4.78 -13.83 13.16
C THR A 216 -6.10 -13.35 13.71
N ALA A 217 -7.23 -13.85 13.22
CA ALA A 217 -8.56 -13.31 13.45
C ALA A 217 -8.64 -11.78 13.14
N ALA A 218 -7.77 -11.28 12.25
CA ALA A 218 -7.79 -9.89 11.81
C ALA A 218 -9.07 -9.58 11.01
N ASP A 219 -9.52 -8.33 11.04
CA ASP A 219 -10.74 -7.88 10.37
C ASP A 219 -10.57 -7.69 8.87
N GLY A 220 -9.32 -7.61 8.40
CA GLY A 220 -8.98 -7.46 6.99
C GLY A 220 -7.52 -7.75 6.69
N ILE A 221 -7.18 -7.71 5.41
CA ILE A 221 -5.83 -7.90 4.90
C ILE A 221 -5.33 -6.65 4.16
N MET A 222 -4.03 -6.37 4.27
CA MET A 222 -3.41 -5.28 3.53
C MET A 222 -2.30 -5.83 2.63
N ILE A 223 -2.44 -5.58 1.33
CA ILE A 223 -1.57 -6.10 0.28
C ILE A 223 -0.55 -5.05 -0.11
N GLY A 224 0.73 -5.38 -0.05
CA GLY A 224 1.83 -4.55 -0.54
C GLY A 224 2.40 -5.10 -1.84
N ARG A 225 3.61 -5.66 -1.76
CA ARG A 225 4.36 -6.18 -2.91
C ARG A 225 3.61 -7.24 -3.74
N GLY A 226 2.68 -7.98 -3.12
CA GLY A 226 1.83 -8.94 -3.82
C GLY A 226 1.00 -8.34 -4.96
N ALA A 227 0.68 -7.04 -4.92
CA ALA A 227 -0.07 -6.35 -5.96
C ALA A 227 0.82 -5.83 -7.12
N GLN A 228 2.15 -5.79 -6.96
CA GLN A 228 3.06 -5.31 -8.00
C GLN A 228 3.02 -6.24 -9.22
N GLY A 229 2.74 -5.68 -10.40
CA GLY A 229 2.56 -6.44 -11.62
C GLY A 229 1.27 -7.30 -11.66
N ARG A 230 0.41 -7.21 -10.63
CA ARG A 230 -0.81 -8.02 -10.52
C ARG A 230 -1.93 -7.27 -9.81
N PRO A 231 -2.42 -6.12 -10.31
CA PRO A 231 -3.52 -5.40 -9.66
C PRO A 231 -4.79 -6.24 -9.57
N TRP A 232 -5.00 -7.20 -10.48
CA TRP A 232 -6.11 -8.16 -10.46
C TRP A 232 -6.09 -9.14 -9.28
N LEU A 233 -5.01 -9.21 -8.50
CA LEU A 233 -4.97 -9.97 -7.26
C LEU A 233 -6.12 -9.58 -6.31
N PHE A 234 -6.53 -8.31 -6.30
CA PHE A 234 -7.65 -7.86 -5.46
C PHE A 234 -8.98 -8.51 -5.85
N ARG A 235 -9.23 -8.73 -7.16
CA ARG A 235 -10.38 -9.48 -7.65
C ARG A 235 -10.36 -10.93 -7.14
N ASP A 236 -9.19 -11.56 -7.27
CA ASP A 236 -9.03 -12.95 -6.90
C ASP A 236 -9.18 -13.15 -5.38
N LEU A 237 -8.64 -12.23 -4.58
CA LEU A 237 -8.80 -12.20 -3.13
C LEU A 237 -10.26 -12.03 -2.73
N LYS A 238 -10.96 -11.06 -3.33
CA LYS A 238 -12.38 -10.80 -3.04
C LYS A 238 -13.23 -12.02 -3.39
N HIS A 239 -13.09 -12.53 -4.60
CA HIS A 239 -13.86 -13.70 -5.05
C HIS A 239 -13.62 -14.93 -4.15
N TYR A 240 -12.35 -15.18 -3.79
CA TYR A 240 -12.01 -16.30 -2.91
C TYR A 240 -12.60 -16.13 -1.50
N ALA A 241 -12.60 -14.92 -0.97
CA ALA A 241 -13.20 -14.63 0.33
C ALA A 241 -14.71 -14.86 0.34
N GLU A 242 -15.40 -14.57 -0.78
CA GLU A 242 -16.85 -14.72 -0.93
C GLU A 242 -17.28 -16.17 -1.25
N HIS A 243 -16.48 -16.91 -2.02
CA HIS A 243 -16.89 -18.19 -2.61
C HIS A 243 -16.02 -19.39 -2.21
N GLY A 244 -14.85 -19.18 -1.60
CA GLY A 244 -13.90 -20.23 -1.24
C GLY A 244 -13.14 -20.88 -2.41
N VAL A 245 -13.34 -20.39 -3.63
CA VAL A 245 -12.70 -20.87 -4.87
C VAL A 245 -12.09 -19.71 -5.65
N LEU A 246 -11.08 -20.00 -6.46
CA LEU A 246 -10.50 -18.99 -7.35
C LEU A 246 -11.48 -18.63 -8.49
N PRO A 247 -11.54 -17.37 -8.91
CA PRO A 247 -12.29 -17.01 -10.11
C PRO A 247 -11.62 -17.59 -11.36
N PRO A 248 -12.32 -17.66 -12.50
CA PRO A 248 -11.68 -17.90 -13.79
C PRO A 248 -10.52 -16.92 -14.00
N ALA A 249 -9.41 -17.42 -14.55
CA ALA A 249 -8.28 -16.56 -14.89
C ALA A 249 -8.72 -15.44 -15.86
N LEU A 250 -8.13 -14.26 -15.72
CA LEU A 250 -8.30 -13.20 -16.71
C LEU A 250 -7.73 -13.67 -18.05
N SER A 251 -8.41 -13.32 -19.12
CA SER A 251 -7.87 -13.48 -20.46
C SER A 251 -6.62 -12.63 -20.65
N LEU A 252 -5.75 -13.04 -21.56
CA LEU A 252 -4.58 -12.25 -21.90
C LEU A 252 -4.95 -10.85 -22.41
N ALA A 253 -6.03 -10.73 -23.16
CA ALA A 253 -6.56 -9.46 -23.67
C ALA A 253 -6.94 -8.49 -22.51
N GLU A 254 -7.59 -9.00 -21.46
CA GLU A 254 -7.94 -8.19 -20.29
C GLU A 254 -6.68 -7.73 -19.52
N CYS A 255 -5.70 -8.62 -19.37
CA CYS A 255 -4.42 -8.28 -18.73
C CYS A 255 -3.66 -7.23 -19.56
N ASN A 256 -3.56 -7.41 -20.88
CA ASN A 256 -2.89 -6.49 -21.79
C ASN A 256 -3.55 -5.10 -21.79
N ALA A 257 -4.87 -5.03 -21.86
CA ALA A 257 -5.61 -3.78 -21.76
C ALA A 257 -5.36 -3.07 -20.43
N THR A 258 -5.37 -3.82 -19.34
CA THR A 258 -5.09 -3.32 -17.99
C THR A 258 -3.69 -2.71 -17.89
N ILE A 259 -2.68 -3.42 -18.38
CA ILE A 259 -1.28 -2.97 -18.35
C ILE A 259 -1.11 -1.68 -19.18
N LEU A 260 -1.60 -1.68 -20.42
CA LEU A 260 -1.48 -0.53 -21.31
C LEU A 260 -2.21 0.70 -20.76
N ASN A 261 -3.40 0.53 -20.19
CA ASN A 261 -4.14 1.61 -19.55
C ASN A 261 -3.39 2.16 -18.32
N HIS A 262 -2.80 1.29 -17.49
CA HIS A 262 -2.01 1.73 -16.35
C HIS A 262 -0.78 2.54 -16.78
N ILE A 263 -0.01 2.07 -17.77
CA ILE A 263 1.18 2.77 -18.24
C ILE A 263 0.82 4.11 -18.88
N ARG A 264 -0.26 4.18 -19.66
CA ARG A 264 -0.79 5.44 -20.22
C ARG A 264 -1.16 6.42 -19.11
N ALA A 265 -1.92 5.97 -18.09
CA ALA A 265 -2.31 6.80 -16.95
C ALA A 265 -1.09 7.31 -16.16
N MET A 266 -0.01 6.52 -16.07
CA MET A 266 1.24 6.97 -15.46
C MET A 266 1.93 8.07 -16.29
N HIS A 267 1.98 7.93 -17.61
CA HIS A 267 2.53 8.96 -18.50
C HIS A 267 1.74 10.27 -18.38
N GLU A 268 0.42 10.21 -18.38
CA GLU A 268 -0.46 11.35 -18.20
C GLU A 268 -0.27 12.03 -16.84
N PHE A 269 -0.21 11.25 -15.78
CA PHE A 269 -0.09 11.76 -14.40
C PHE A 269 1.26 12.40 -14.10
N TYR A 270 2.35 11.79 -14.56
CA TYR A 270 3.71 12.26 -14.27
C TYR A 270 4.30 13.17 -15.34
N GLY A 271 3.75 13.16 -16.55
CA GLY A 271 4.29 13.81 -17.74
C GLY A 271 5.45 13.00 -18.37
N GLU A 272 5.89 13.43 -19.54
CA GLU A 272 6.82 12.71 -20.41
C GLU A 272 8.04 12.14 -19.67
N VAL A 273 8.88 13.00 -19.10
CA VAL A 273 10.16 12.59 -18.52
C VAL A 273 10.03 11.75 -17.27
N ALA A 274 9.17 12.17 -16.34
CA ALA A 274 9.00 11.46 -15.06
C ALA A 274 8.15 10.20 -15.25
N GLY A 275 7.14 10.25 -16.09
CA GLY A 275 6.27 9.13 -16.40
C GLY A 275 7.03 7.94 -16.97
N VAL A 276 7.84 8.18 -18.01
CA VAL A 276 8.69 7.14 -18.62
C VAL A 276 9.60 6.48 -17.58
N ARG A 277 10.28 7.27 -16.74
CA ARG A 277 11.21 6.75 -15.72
C ARG A 277 10.50 5.94 -14.63
N ILE A 278 9.34 6.42 -14.18
CA ILE A 278 8.57 5.75 -13.11
C ILE A 278 7.90 4.49 -13.66
N ALA A 279 7.38 4.52 -14.88
CA ALA A 279 6.73 3.37 -15.51
C ALA A 279 7.66 2.16 -15.68
N ARG A 280 8.96 2.36 -15.90
CA ARG A 280 9.96 1.28 -16.12
C ARG A 280 9.86 0.15 -15.09
N LYS A 281 9.71 0.46 -13.81
CA LYS A 281 9.60 -0.55 -12.75
C LYS A 281 8.27 -1.30 -12.80
N HIS A 282 7.15 -0.61 -13.12
CA HIS A 282 5.84 -1.24 -13.24
C HIS A 282 5.78 -2.15 -14.46
N ILE A 283 6.36 -1.72 -15.59
CA ILE A 283 6.52 -2.56 -16.78
C ILE A 283 7.31 -3.82 -16.41
N GLY A 284 8.47 -3.67 -15.73
CA GLY A 284 9.26 -4.82 -15.29
C GLY A 284 8.46 -5.80 -14.46
N TRP A 285 7.69 -5.32 -13.47
CA TRP A 285 6.86 -6.21 -12.65
C TRP A 285 5.76 -6.92 -13.44
N TYR A 286 5.27 -6.33 -14.53
CA TYR A 286 4.28 -6.99 -15.38
C TYR A 286 4.93 -8.08 -16.25
N ILE A 287 6.07 -7.81 -16.86
CA ILE A 287 6.56 -8.64 -17.96
C ILE A 287 7.77 -9.51 -17.64
N ASP A 288 8.48 -9.29 -16.52
CA ASP A 288 9.76 -9.98 -16.23
C ASP A 288 9.63 -11.52 -16.20
N GLU A 289 8.49 -12.07 -15.83
CA GLU A 289 8.24 -13.52 -15.77
C GLU A 289 7.59 -14.07 -17.05
N MET A 290 7.31 -13.20 -18.03
CA MET A 290 6.70 -13.58 -19.30
C MET A 290 7.77 -13.95 -20.35
N PRO A 291 7.45 -14.77 -21.36
CA PRO A 291 8.36 -15.10 -22.44
C PRO A 291 8.99 -13.83 -23.05
N ASP A 292 10.30 -13.79 -23.17
CA ASP A 292 11.09 -12.65 -23.68
C ASP A 292 10.95 -11.31 -22.89
N GLY A 293 10.24 -11.34 -21.75
CA GLY A 293 9.91 -10.13 -20.97
C GLY A 293 11.14 -9.42 -20.42
N GLU A 294 12.14 -10.15 -19.95
CA GLU A 294 13.39 -9.55 -19.45
C GLU A 294 14.17 -8.81 -20.54
N GLN A 295 14.21 -9.34 -21.77
CA GLN A 295 14.84 -8.66 -22.89
C GLN A 295 14.04 -7.41 -23.28
N THR A 296 12.72 -7.53 -23.41
CA THR A 296 11.83 -6.41 -23.70
C THR A 296 11.97 -5.29 -22.66
N ARG A 297 12.04 -5.64 -21.37
CA ARG A 297 12.31 -4.66 -20.31
C ARG A 297 13.63 -3.94 -20.50
N ARG A 298 14.72 -4.65 -20.86
CA ARG A 298 16.02 -4.03 -21.14
C ARG A 298 15.94 -3.01 -22.28
N ASP A 299 15.18 -3.31 -23.32
CA ASP A 299 15.00 -2.42 -24.46
C ASP A 299 14.13 -1.22 -24.10
N ILE A 300 13.00 -1.43 -23.44
CA ILE A 300 12.11 -0.38 -22.92
C ILE A 300 12.86 0.58 -21.96
N ASN A 301 13.76 0.08 -21.14
CA ASN A 301 14.52 0.91 -20.20
C ASN A 301 15.48 1.91 -20.87
N ARG A 302 15.77 1.74 -22.17
CA ARG A 302 16.61 2.66 -22.97
C ARG A 302 15.81 3.77 -23.65
N LEU A 303 14.49 3.63 -23.68
CA LEU A 303 13.59 4.58 -24.32
C LEU A 303 13.33 5.78 -23.39
N ASP A 304 13.32 6.98 -23.95
CA ASP A 304 13.10 8.23 -23.23
C ASP A 304 11.80 8.94 -23.64
N SER A 305 11.03 8.37 -24.59
CA SER A 305 9.72 8.86 -25.04
C SER A 305 8.60 7.99 -24.52
N ALA A 306 7.53 8.61 -24.03
CA ALA A 306 6.33 7.92 -23.55
C ALA A 306 5.64 7.13 -24.69
N ALA A 307 5.56 7.72 -25.88
CA ALA A 307 5.00 7.05 -27.05
C ALA A 307 5.84 5.80 -27.41
N ALA A 308 7.17 5.95 -27.56
CA ALA A 308 8.02 4.81 -27.88
C ALA A 308 7.96 3.70 -26.81
N GLN A 309 7.93 4.08 -25.53
CA GLN A 309 7.80 3.12 -24.43
C GLN A 309 6.45 2.37 -24.50
N TYR A 310 5.36 3.08 -24.75
CA TYR A 310 4.01 2.51 -24.88
C TYR A 310 3.89 1.59 -26.11
N ASP A 311 4.35 2.05 -27.28
CA ASP A 311 4.26 1.30 -28.53
C ASP A 311 5.10 0.01 -28.47
N THR A 312 6.31 0.08 -27.89
CA THR A 312 7.15 -1.11 -27.71
C THR A 312 6.50 -2.12 -26.78
N LEU A 313 5.90 -1.66 -25.67
CA LEU A 313 5.17 -2.53 -24.76
C LEU A 313 3.94 -3.14 -25.44
N ALA A 314 3.17 -2.35 -26.20
CA ALA A 314 1.99 -2.81 -26.90
C ALA A 314 2.33 -3.90 -27.94
N ALA A 315 3.36 -3.67 -28.75
CA ALA A 315 3.83 -4.66 -29.74
C ALA A 315 4.29 -5.96 -29.08
N TYR A 316 5.00 -5.86 -27.93
CA TYR A 316 5.38 -7.04 -27.16
C TYR A 316 4.15 -7.83 -26.64
N LEU A 317 3.17 -7.13 -26.08
CA LEU A 317 1.95 -7.77 -25.55
C LEU A 317 1.09 -8.40 -26.66
N GLU A 318 1.08 -7.83 -27.85
CA GLU A 318 0.46 -8.42 -29.04
C GLU A 318 1.14 -9.72 -29.44
N THR A 319 2.47 -9.71 -29.57
CA THR A 319 3.27 -10.90 -29.87
C THR A 319 3.11 -11.98 -28.79
N LEU A 320 2.98 -11.58 -27.53
CA LEU A 320 2.75 -12.51 -26.41
C LEU A 320 1.41 -13.26 -26.60
N SER A 321 0.39 -12.58 -27.10
CA SER A 321 -0.92 -13.18 -27.36
C SER A 321 -0.91 -14.30 -28.43
N GLU A 322 0.13 -14.33 -29.27
CA GLU A 322 0.35 -15.42 -30.24
C GLU A 322 1.05 -16.63 -29.60
N LYS A 323 1.76 -16.44 -28.48
CA LYS A 323 2.59 -17.46 -27.83
C LYS A 323 1.91 -18.15 -26.64
N THR A 324 0.96 -17.51 -26.01
CA THR A 324 0.24 -18.02 -24.85
C THR A 324 -1.18 -17.49 -24.80
N ASP A 325 -2.10 -18.28 -24.26
CA ASP A 325 -3.50 -17.91 -24.05
C ASP A 325 -3.76 -17.39 -22.61
N ARG A 326 -2.76 -17.45 -21.75
CA ARG A 326 -2.87 -17.11 -20.33
C ARG A 326 -1.75 -16.24 -19.86
N TRP A 327 -2.10 -15.26 -19.02
CA TRP A 327 -1.11 -14.57 -18.21
C TRP A 327 -0.54 -15.54 -17.18
N VAL A 328 0.79 -15.63 -17.11
CA VAL A 328 1.44 -16.49 -16.12
C VAL A 328 1.29 -15.84 -14.74
N CYS A 329 0.24 -16.23 -14.03
CA CYS A 329 0.07 -15.90 -12.62
C CYS A 329 0.81 -16.93 -11.78
N HIS A 330 2.10 -16.78 -11.60
CA HIS A 330 2.77 -17.48 -10.52
C HIS A 330 2.35 -16.81 -9.21
N TYR A 331 1.39 -17.38 -8.49
CA TYR A 331 1.34 -17.21 -7.06
C TYR A 331 2.63 -17.84 -6.55
N ARG A 332 3.65 -17.00 -6.33
CA ARG A 332 4.90 -17.51 -5.75
C ARG A 332 4.51 -18.12 -4.41
N GLU A 333 4.50 -19.43 -4.34
CA GLU A 333 4.48 -20.16 -3.09
C GLU A 333 5.77 -19.74 -2.37
N GLY A 334 5.61 -18.96 -1.29
CA GLY A 334 6.71 -18.54 -0.44
C GLY A 334 7.07 -19.66 0.54
#